data_cb23ff3b4fd1680da1c63913253c9097
#
_entry.id   cb23ff3b4fd1680da1c63913253c9097
#
_cell.length_a   1.000
_cell.length_b   1.000
_cell.length_c   1.000
_cell.angle_alpha   90.00
_cell.angle_beta   90.00
_cell.angle_gamma   90.00
#
_symmetry.space_group_name_H-M   'P 1'
#
loop_
_entity.id
_entity.type
_entity.pdbx_description
1 polymer ?
#
loop_
_entity_poly.entity_id
_entity_poly.type
_entity_poly.pdbx_seq_one_letter_code
_entity_poly.pdbx_strand_id
1 'polypeptide(L)'
;IRDSTTTTQQTTTAVTQQTPIVTDEDGYEPRDDRKPDYVQPADPTWSKRTFNWTSYDKRYTFEISMNIQDDMYEYYHSLLRYSYVKDYHNYVSDDNNHKLVKQLADEIKSLCDQCGYGESETIRETANFVQSIEYVDDMTSTGYTDFPKYPLETLYEQCGDCEDSSILLGALLKELGYGCIFIELPEHVAIGVKATDDAPGTYYDYN
;
A
#
# COMPACT_ATOMS: atom_id res chain seq x y z
N ILE A 1 33.41 30.48 47.95
CA ILE A 1 33.41 29.12 47.39
C ILE A 1 31.99 28.81 47.06
N ARG A 2 31.61 28.90 45.77
CA ARG A 2 30.32 28.47 45.25
C ARG A 2 30.60 27.35 44.25
N ASP A 3 30.13 26.18 44.58
CA ASP A 3 30.12 25.02 43.70
C ASP A 3 29.06 25.22 42.63
N SER A 4 29.46 25.20 41.39
CA SER A 4 28.58 25.19 40.22
C SER A 4 28.48 23.74 39.70
N THR A 5 27.41 23.06 40.08
CA THR A 5 27.10 21.72 39.53
C THR A 5 26.47 21.90 38.14
N THR A 6 27.24 21.64 37.10
CA THR A 6 26.76 21.59 35.72
C THR A 6 26.07 20.25 35.48
N THR A 7 24.76 20.26 35.42
CA THR A 7 23.97 19.08 35.00
C THR A 7 24.01 18.97 33.48
N THR A 8 24.81 18.04 32.98
CA THR A 8 24.82 17.67 31.56
C THR A 8 23.55 16.84 31.28
N GLN A 9 22.59 17.42 30.57
CA GLN A 9 21.49 16.68 30.01
C GLN A 9 22.02 15.84 28.83
N GLN A 10 22.02 14.54 29.00
CA GLN A 10 22.21 13.59 27.90
C GLN A 10 20.93 13.58 27.06
N THR A 11 21.01 14.16 25.88
CA THR A 11 19.97 14.00 24.85
C THR A 11 20.10 12.59 24.29
N THR A 12 19.22 11.70 24.68
CA THR A 12 19.12 10.36 24.09
C THR A 12 18.48 10.53 22.72
N THR A 13 19.28 10.57 21.67
CA THR A 13 18.80 10.45 20.30
C THR A 13 18.26 9.03 20.16
N ALA A 14 16.95 8.87 20.00
CA ALA A 14 16.37 7.60 19.62
C ALA A 14 16.91 7.23 18.24
N VAL A 15 17.81 6.26 18.21
CA VAL A 15 18.21 5.61 16.96
C VAL A 15 17.01 4.77 16.53
N THR A 16 16.26 5.25 15.55
CA THR A 16 15.26 4.45 14.86
C THR A 16 16.01 3.26 14.25
N GLN A 17 15.76 2.06 14.74
CA GLN A 17 16.33 0.85 14.14
C GLN A 17 15.67 0.69 12.78
N GLN A 18 16.45 0.87 11.74
CA GLN A 18 16.04 0.65 10.37
C GLN A 18 15.71 -0.83 10.17
N THR A 19 14.54 -1.11 9.64
CA THR A 19 14.14 -2.47 9.27
C THR A 19 15.05 -2.97 8.14
N PRO A 20 15.74 -4.10 8.29
CA PRO A 20 16.65 -4.56 7.24
C PRO A 20 15.88 -5.01 6.01
N ILE A 21 16.24 -4.46 4.85
CA ILE A 21 15.86 -5.02 3.55
C ILE A 21 16.67 -6.28 3.38
N VAL A 22 16.02 -7.41 3.14
CA VAL A 22 16.70 -8.67 2.88
C VAL A 22 16.78 -8.87 1.38
N THR A 23 17.94 -8.63 0.80
CA THR A 23 18.25 -8.94 -0.59
C THR A 23 18.98 -10.28 -0.64
N ASP A 24 18.44 -11.26 -1.37
CA ASP A 24 19.16 -12.49 -1.68
C ASP A 24 19.96 -12.29 -2.97
N GLU A 25 21.27 -12.38 -2.89
CA GLU A 25 22.11 -12.37 -4.09
C GLU A 25 22.16 -13.73 -4.82
N ASP A 26 21.80 -14.86 -4.19
CA ASP A 26 22.01 -16.18 -4.83
C ASP A 26 21.22 -17.35 -4.21
N GLY A 27 20.03 -17.23 -3.85
CA GLY A 27 19.28 -18.39 -3.41
C GLY A 27 18.19 -18.09 -2.40
N TYR A 28 17.00 -18.35 -2.84
CA TYR A 28 15.85 -18.41 -1.99
C TYR A 28 16.08 -19.39 -0.83
N GLU A 29 16.46 -18.85 0.31
CA GLU A 29 16.28 -19.56 1.58
C GLU A 29 14.82 -19.31 2.00
N PRO A 30 14.03 -20.37 2.28
CA PRO A 30 12.69 -20.17 2.82
C PRO A 30 12.81 -19.43 4.15
N ARG A 31 12.40 -18.17 4.17
CA ARG A 31 12.36 -17.37 5.38
C ARG A 31 11.39 -17.96 6.35
N ASP A 32 11.69 -17.79 7.63
CA ASP A 32 10.70 -17.96 8.68
C ASP A 32 9.67 -16.82 8.52
N ASP A 33 8.66 -17.05 7.67
CA ASP A 33 7.62 -16.10 7.30
C ASP A 33 6.63 -15.80 8.43
N ARG A 34 7.00 -16.14 9.65
CA ARG A 34 6.17 -15.83 10.82
C ARG A 34 6.28 -14.35 11.11
N LYS A 35 5.34 -13.58 10.55
CA LYS A 35 5.07 -12.23 11.03
C LYS A 35 4.78 -12.31 12.53
N PRO A 36 5.31 -11.40 13.34
CA PRO A 36 4.83 -11.26 14.71
C PRO A 36 3.32 -11.02 14.67
N ASP A 37 2.57 -11.66 15.57
CA ASP A 37 1.14 -11.40 15.67
C ASP A 37 0.90 -9.92 16.01
N TYR A 38 0.02 -9.26 15.27
CA TYR A 38 -0.44 -7.94 15.67
C TYR A 38 -1.29 -8.04 16.93
N VAL A 39 -0.91 -7.29 17.95
CA VAL A 39 -1.65 -7.18 19.21
C VAL A 39 -2.24 -5.79 19.30
N GLN A 40 -3.57 -5.70 19.17
CA GLN A 40 -4.26 -4.42 19.29
C GLN A 40 -4.09 -3.86 20.72
N PRO A 41 -3.67 -2.58 20.87
CA PRO A 41 -3.59 -1.93 22.15
C PRO A 41 -4.97 -1.74 22.78
N ALA A 42 -5.01 -1.58 24.11
CA ALA A 42 -6.26 -1.38 24.84
C ALA A 42 -6.94 -0.04 24.50
N ASP A 43 -6.16 0.95 24.11
CA ASP A 43 -6.63 2.29 23.74
C ASP A 43 -5.97 2.73 22.41
N PRO A 44 -6.49 2.24 21.26
CA PRO A 44 -5.90 2.53 19.96
C PRO A 44 -6.14 3.99 19.54
N THR A 45 -5.14 4.59 18.91
CA THR A 45 -5.27 5.91 18.30
C THR A 45 -5.56 5.78 16.80
N TRP A 46 -6.16 6.82 16.23
CA TRP A 46 -6.65 6.80 14.85
C TRP A 46 -6.34 8.11 14.15
N SER A 47 -5.81 8.00 12.96
CA SER A 47 -5.58 9.12 12.06
C SER A 47 -6.60 9.11 10.92
N LYS A 48 -7.28 10.24 10.73
CA LYS A 48 -8.18 10.42 9.58
C LYS A 48 -7.36 10.70 8.33
N ARG A 49 -7.66 9.98 7.25
CA ARG A 49 -7.16 10.24 5.91
C ARG A 49 -8.32 10.55 4.99
N THR A 50 -8.13 11.55 4.11
CA THR A 50 -9.16 11.97 3.14
C THR A 50 -8.53 11.99 1.76
N PHE A 51 -9.16 11.31 0.82
CA PHE A 51 -8.75 11.20 -0.57
C PHE A 51 -9.76 11.94 -1.43
N ASN A 52 -9.28 12.80 -2.31
CA ASN A 52 -10.11 13.55 -3.26
C ASN A 52 -9.55 13.34 -4.65
N TRP A 53 -10.42 12.93 -5.59
CA TRP A 53 -9.98 12.75 -6.95
C TRP A 53 -11.11 13.03 -7.96
N THR A 54 -10.74 13.27 -9.21
CA THR A 54 -11.69 13.38 -10.31
C THR A 54 -11.83 12.05 -11.00
N SER A 55 -13.05 11.63 -11.31
CA SER A 55 -13.32 10.36 -12.02
C SER A 55 -12.51 10.25 -13.31
N TYR A 56 -12.21 9.01 -13.74
CA TYR A 56 -11.42 8.75 -14.95
C TYR A 56 -11.99 9.42 -16.20
N ASP A 57 -13.33 9.57 -16.27
CA ASP A 57 -14.05 10.20 -17.38
C ASP A 57 -14.30 11.71 -17.18
N LYS A 58 -13.79 12.26 -16.06
CA LYS A 58 -13.87 13.69 -15.67
C LYS A 58 -15.29 14.21 -15.42
N ARG A 59 -16.28 13.33 -15.22
CA ARG A 59 -17.68 13.73 -14.99
C ARG A 59 -17.99 13.99 -13.52
N TYR A 60 -17.23 13.38 -12.60
CA TYR A 60 -17.50 13.41 -11.17
C TYR A 60 -16.24 13.77 -10.38
N THR A 61 -16.43 14.30 -9.20
CA THR A 61 -15.40 14.45 -8.17
C THR A 61 -15.82 13.59 -6.99
N PHE A 62 -14.90 12.77 -6.50
CA PHE A 62 -15.14 11.87 -5.40
C PHE A 62 -14.33 12.27 -4.17
N GLU A 63 -14.87 11.97 -3.00
CA GLU A 63 -14.18 12.07 -1.73
C GLU A 63 -14.46 10.79 -0.91
N ILE A 64 -13.39 10.20 -0.38
CA ILE A 64 -13.47 9.13 0.62
C ILE A 64 -12.66 9.55 1.84
N SER A 65 -13.25 9.41 3.02
CA SER A 65 -12.56 9.62 4.29
C SER A 65 -12.59 8.35 5.12
N MET A 66 -11.43 7.93 5.61
CA MET A 66 -11.30 6.76 6.47
C MET A 66 -10.43 7.05 7.69
N ASN A 67 -10.68 6.32 8.77
CA ASN A 67 -9.81 6.34 9.94
C ASN A 67 -8.91 5.12 9.88
N ILE A 68 -7.61 5.35 9.93
CA ILE A 68 -6.58 4.31 9.94
C ILE A 68 -5.94 4.29 11.33
N GLN A 69 -5.76 3.11 11.86
CA GLN A 69 -5.23 2.90 13.20
C GLN A 69 -3.72 3.14 13.22
N ASP A 70 -3.25 4.04 14.09
CA ASP A 70 -1.84 4.47 14.10
C ASP A 70 -0.89 3.33 14.49
N ASP A 71 -1.24 2.55 15.50
CA ASP A 71 -0.43 1.41 15.93
C ASP A 71 -0.43 0.24 14.93
N MET A 72 -1.45 0.11 14.08
CA MET A 72 -1.45 -0.82 12.96
C MET A 72 -0.44 -0.36 11.89
N TYR A 73 -0.39 0.95 11.61
CA TYR A 73 0.63 1.52 10.73
C TYR A 73 2.05 1.24 11.26
N GLU A 74 2.30 1.51 12.54
CA GLU A 74 3.60 1.23 13.17
C GLU A 74 3.98 -0.26 13.12
N TYR A 75 3.00 -1.14 13.32
CA TYR A 75 3.19 -2.58 13.17
C TYR A 75 3.66 -2.92 11.75
N TYR A 76 2.94 -2.49 10.72
CA TYR A 76 3.32 -2.78 9.33
C TYR A 76 4.66 -2.17 8.97
N HIS A 77 4.91 -0.94 9.41
CA HIS A 77 6.17 -0.25 9.17
C HIS A 77 7.38 -0.98 9.78
N SER A 78 7.17 -1.77 10.83
CA SER A 78 8.20 -2.60 11.48
C SER A 78 8.46 -3.94 10.81
N LEU A 79 7.63 -4.38 9.85
CA LEU A 79 7.76 -5.69 9.22
C LEU A 79 8.90 -5.73 8.21
N LEU A 80 9.43 -6.94 7.98
CA LEU A 80 10.39 -7.19 6.91
C LEU A 80 9.77 -6.93 5.54
N ARG A 81 10.57 -6.44 4.59
CA ARG A 81 10.16 -6.16 3.22
C ARG A 81 10.54 -7.29 2.27
N TYR A 82 9.67 -7.52 1.30
CA TYR A 82 9.90 -8.43 0.19
C TYR A 82 10.15 -7.59 -1.06
N SER A 83 11.38 -7.56 -1.56
CA SER A 83 11.77 -6.73 -2.69
C SER A 83 11.53 -7.39 -4.06
N TYR A 84 11.15 -8.65 -4.10
CA TYR A 84 10.90 -9.34 -5.37
C TYR A 84 9.43 -9.31 -5.76
N VAL A 85 9.13 -8.95 -6.99
CA VAL A 85 7.76 -8.89 -7.55
C VAL A 85 6.98 -10.19 -7.33
N LYS A 86 7.64 -11.35 -7.41
CA LYS A 86 7.03 -12.66 -7.13
C LYS A 86 6.48 -12.78 -5.69
N ASP A 87 6.99 -12.00 -4.76
CA ASP A 87 6.61 -12.05 -3.34
C ASP A 87 5.56 -10.97 -2.97
N TYR A 88 5.19 -10.08 -3.91
CA TYR A 88 4.21 -9.00 -3.65
C TYR A 88 2.81 -9.53 -3.33
N HIS A 89 2.50 -10.78 -3.67
CA HIS A 89 1.27 -11.43 -3.23
C HIS A 89 1.12 -11.48 -1.69
N ASN A 90 2.24 -11.45 -0.93
CA ASN A 90 2.21 -11.41 0.54
C ASN A 90 1.64 -10.10 1.08
N TYR A 91 1.91 -8.97 0.41
CA TYR A 91 1.33 -7.68 0.77
C TYR A 91 -0.17 -7.61 0.46
N VAL A 92 -0.57 -8.15 -0.70
CA VAL A 92 -1.96 -8.18 -1.18
C VAL A 92 -2.84 -9.11 -0.35
N SER A 93 -2.27 -10.21 0.15
CA SER A 93 -3.02 -11.28 0.82
C SER A 93 -2.97 -11.21 2.34
N ASP A 94 -2.50 -10.11 2.89
CA ASP A 94 -2.36 -9.94 4.33
C ASP A 94 -3.71 -9.77 5.04
N ASP A 95 -4.02 -10.66 5.97
CA ASP A 95 -5.31 -10.73 6.65
C ASP A 95 -5.63 -9.48 7.50
N ASN A 96 -4.62 -8.83 8.08
CA ASN A 96 -4.85 -7.64 8.90
C ASN A 96 -5.18 -6.40 8.05
N ASN A 97 -4.65 -6.31 6.82
CA ASN A 97 -5.00 -5.26 5.86
C ASN A 97 -6.39 -5.45 5.27
N HIS A 98 -6.88 -6.69 5.20
CA HIS A 98 -8.10 -7.05 4.51
C HIS A 98 -9.29 -6.16 4.88
N LYS A 99 -9.47 -5.86 6.16
CA LYS A 99 -10.60 -5.06 6.63
C LYS A 99 -10.60 -3.64 6.06
N LEU A 100 -9.44 -2.98 6.08
CA LEU A 100 -9.28 -1.61 5.58
C LEU A 100 -9.42 -1.55 4.07
N VAL A 101 -8.74 -2.46 3.37
CA VAL A 101 -8.77 -2.54 1.91
C VAL A 101 -10.17 -2.89 1.41
N LYS A 102 -10.85 -3.83 2.07
CA LYS A 102 -12.23 -4.17 1.75
C LYS A 102 -13.19 -3.00 1.93
N GLN A 103 -13.09 -2.27 3.06
CA GLN A 103 -13.90 -1.08 3.27
C GLN A 103 -13.72 -0.08 2.13
N LEU A 104 -12.47 0.21 1.74
CA LEU A 104 -12.16 1.13 0.66
C LEU A 104 -12.69 0.63 -0.69
N ALA A 105 -12.52 -0.66 -0.98
CA ALA A 105 -13.02 -1.29 -2.21
C ALA A 105 -14.56 -1.20 -2.29
N ASP A 106 -15.26 -1.48 -1.19
CA ASP A 106 -16.72 -1.37 -1.11
C ASP A 106 -17.20 0.09 -1.31
N GLU A 107 -16.48 1.07 -0.75
CA GLU A 107 -16.79 2.49 -0.96
C GLU A 107 -16.56 2.93 -2.41
N ILE A 108 -15.43 2.56 -3.03
CA ILE A 108 -15.17 2.82 -4.45
C ILE A 108 -16.26 2.17 -5.32
N LYS A 109 -16.60 0.91 -5.05
CA LYS A 109 -17.67 0.20 -5.77
C LYS A 109 -19.01 0.92 -5.64
N SER A 110 -19.36 1.37 -4.45
CA SER A 110 -20.59 2.14 -4.21
C SER A 110 -20.65 3.44 -5.00
N LEU A 111 -19.53 4.17 -5.09
CA LEU A 111 -19.44 5.39 -5.92
C LEU A 111 -19.60 5.06 -7.41
N CYS A 112 -18.97 3.99 -7.88
CA CYS A 112 -19.10 3.51 -9.25
C CYS A 112 -20.56 3.14 -9.58
N ASP A 113 -21.24 2.41 -8.69
CA ASP A 113 -22.65 2.03 -8.86
C ASP A 113 -23.58 3.25 -8.92
N GLN A 114 -23.36 4.26 -8.09
CA GLN A 114 -24.11 5.52 -8.12
C GLN A 114 -23.92 6.28 -9.43
N CYS A 115 -22.75 6.13 -10.07
CA CYS A 115 -22.46 6.73 -11.39
C CYS A 115 -22.98 5.89 -12.56
N GLY A 116 -23.48 4.69 -12.30
CA GLY A 116 -23.94 3.75 -13.35
C GLY A 116 -22.78 3.11 -14.09
N TYR A 117 -21.59 3.01 -13.46
CA TYR A 117 -20.43 2.36 -14.04
C TYR A 117 -20.59 0.84 -14.01
N GLY A 118 -20.22 0.19 -15.11
CA GLY A 118 -20.12 -1.26 -15.21
C GLY A 118 -18.78 -1.78 -14.68
N GLU A 119 -18.53 -3.06 -14.94
CA GLU A 119 -17.33 -3.76 -14.45
C GLU A 119 -16.03 -3.10 -14.95
N SER A 120 -15.93 -2.86 -16.26
CA SER A 120 -14.75 -2.26 -16.88
C SER A 120 -14.48 -0.84 -16.37
N GLU A 121 -15.53 -0.05 -16.18
CA GLU A 121 -15.43 1.28 -15.61
C GLU A 121 -15.04 1.24 -14.13
N THR A 122 -15.54 0.27 -13.36
CA THR A 122 -15.17 0.09 -11.95
C THR A 122 -13.68 -0.24 -11.80
N ILE A 123 -13.15 -1.16 -12.62
CA ILE A 123 -11.70 -1.47 -12.66
C ILE A 123 -10.90 -0.20 -12.96
N ARG A 124 -11.32 0.54 -13.98
CA ARG A 124 -10.63 1.78 -14.41
C ARG A 124 -10.69 2.87 -13.35
N GLU A 125 -11.82 3.01 -12.67
CA GLU A 125 -11.97 3.98 -11.59
C GLU A 125 -11.14 3.61 -10.36
N THR A 126 -11.04 2.33 -10.03
CA THR A 126 -10.16 1.84 -8.97
C THR A 126 -8.70 2.16 -9.27
N ALA A 127 -8.26 1.94 -10.51
CA ALA A 127 -6.91 2.33 -10.94
C ALA A 127 -6.71 3.85 -10.89
N ASN A 128 -7.71 4.64 -11.32
CA ASN A 128 -7.69 6.09 -11.28
C ASN A 128 -7.60 6.64 -9.84
N PHE A 129 -8.32 6.02 -8.90
CA PHE A 129 -8.16 6.33 -7.47
C PHE A 129 -6.71 6.14 -7.01
N VAL A 130 -6.12 4.97 -7.27
CA VAL A 130 -4.73 4.70 -6.86
C VAL A 130 -3.76 5.68 -7.51
N GLN A 131 -3.94 5.98 -8.80
CA GLN A 131 -3.12 6.97 -9.52
C GLN A 131 -3.30 8.41 -9.03
N SER A 132 -4.34 8.71 -8.25
CA SER A 132 -4.52 10.01 -7.62
C SER A 132 -3.71 10.21 -6.34
N ILE A 133 -3.16 9.15 -5.78
CA ILE A 133 -2.24 9.19 -4.63
C ILE A 133 -0.91 9.77 -5.10
N GLU A 134 -0.28 10.60 -4.26
CA GLU A 134 0.96 11.27 -4.61
C GLU A 134 2.09 10.26 -4.89
N TYR A 135 2.75 10.42 -6.04
CA TYR A 135 3.92 9.61 -6.35
C TYR A 135 5.16 10.16 -5.65
N VAL A 136 5.75 9.36 -4.77
CA VAL A 136 7.00 9.70 -4.06
C VAL A 136 7.87 8.45 -4.05
N ASP A 137 9.11 8.59 -4.55
CA ASP A 137 10.06 7.48 -4.56
C ASP A 137 10.50 7.11 -3.13
N ASP A 138 10.90 5.86 -2.97
CA ASP A 138 11.28 5.29 -1.69
C ASP A 138 12.45 6.01 -1.02
N MET A 139 13.46 6.41 -1.77
CA MET A 139 14.59 7.14 -1.21
C MET A 139 14.15 8.44 -0.55
N THR A 140 13.15 9.11 -1.14
CA THR A 140 12.61 10.37 -0.61
C THR A 140 11.70 10.13 0.58
N SER A 141 10.84 9.10 0.53
CA SER A 141 9.83 8.84 1.57
C SER A 141 10.41 8.10 2.78
N THR A 142 11.31 7.14 2.56
CA THR A 142 11.79 6.20 3.58
C THR A 142 13.30 6.28 3.84
N GLY A 143 14.08 6.80 2.89
CA GLY A 143 15.55 6.78 2.90
C GLY A 143 16.15 5.45 2.42
N TYR A 144 15.34 4.52 1.94
CA TYR A 144 15.78 3.28 1.29
C TYR A 144 15.66 3.38 -0.22
N THR A 145 16.37 2.53 -0.96
CA THR A 145 16.27 2.47 -2.42
C THR A 145 15.13 1.61 -2.92
N ASP A 146 14.59 0.75 -2.08
CA ASP A 146 13.52 -0.20 -2.38
C ASP A 146 12.81 -0.56 -1.05
N PHE A 147 11.59 -0.10 -0.87
CA PHE A 147 10.82 -0.28 0.36
C PHE A 147 9.34 -0.47 0.07
N PRO A 148 8.95 -1.61 -0.52
CA PRO A 148 7.56 -1.88 -0.84
C PRO A 148 6.65 -1.78 0.38
N LYS A 149 5.59 -0.99 0.27
CA LYS A 149 4.64 -0.72 1.36
C LYS A 149 3.46 -1.67 1.35
N TYR A 150 2.98 -2.01 2.54
CA TYR A 150 1.67 -2.63 2.66
C TYR A 150 0.57 -1.63 2.27
N PRO A 151 -0.59 -2.08 1.74
CA PRO A 151 -1.70 -1.19 1.36
C PRO A 151 -2.08 -0.17 2.43
N LEU A 152 -2.06 -0.58 3.71
CA LEU A 152 -2.34 0.31 4.83
C LEU A 152 -1.33 1.45 4.93
N GLU A 153 -0.04 1.19 4.70
CA GLU A 153 1.01 2.21 4.78
C GLU A 153 0.83 3.25 3.67
N THR A 154 0.62 2.80 2.42
CA THR A 154 0.36 3.69 1.29
C THR A 154 -0.86 4.58 1.54
N LEU A 155 -1.92 4.03 2.12
CA LEU A 155 -3.12 4.79 2.50
C LEU A 155 -2.87 5.73 3.69
N TYR A 156 -2.08 5.31 4.66
CA TYR A 156 -1.75 6.13 5.83
C TYR A 156 -0.86 7.32 5.47
N GLU A 157 0.17 7.09 4.68
CA GLU A 157 1.13 8.10 4.23
C GLU A 157 0.57 8.96 3.09
N GLN A 158 -0.44 8.47 2.36
CA GLN A 158 -1.05 9.08 1.17
C GLN A 158 -0.02 9.32 0.04
N CYS A 159 1.03 8.52 0.00
CA CYS A 159 2.04 8.54 -1.05
C CYS A 159 2.67 7.16 -1.23
N GLY A 160 3.28 6.96 -2.40
CA GLY A 160 4.01 5.74 -2.75
C GLY A 160 4.55 5.81 -4.16
N ASP A 161 5.31 4.81 -4.57
CA ASP A 161 5.85 4.71 -5.91
C ASP A 161 5.17 3.61 -6.76
N CYS A 162 5.88 3.02 -7.73
CA CYS A 162 5.24 2.09 -8.68
C CYS A 162 4.84 0.77 -8.04
N GLU A 163 5.66 0.20 -7.17
CA GLU A 163 5.34 -1.03 -6.46
C GLU A 163 4.25 -0.83 -5.41
N ASP A 164 4.28 0.27 -4.66
CA ASP A 164 3.26 0.63 -3.68
C ASP A 164 1.89 0.77 -4.32
N SER A 165 1.85 1.52 -5.43
CA SER A 165 0.65 1.71 -6.24
C SER A 165 0.14 0.40 -6.82
N SER A 166 1.03 -0.46 -7.30
CA SER A 166 0.67 -1.78 -7.85
C SER A 166 0.16 -2.72 -6.76
N ILE A 167 0.79 -2.74 -5.59
CA ILE A 167 0.36 -3.55 -4.43
C ILE A 167 -1.03 -3.09 -3.95
N LEU A 168 -1.25 -1.80 -3.77
CA LEU A 168 -2.55 -1.25 -3.37
C LEU A 168 -3.63 -1.56 -4.39
N LEU A 169 -3.35 -1.34 -5.69
CA LEU A 169 -4.30 -1.65 -6.76
C LEU A 169 -4.63 -3.15 -6.80
N GLY A 170 -3.62 -4.02 -6.70
CA GLY A 170 -3.82 -5.46 -6.64
C GLY A 170 -4.70 -5.90 -5.47
N ALA A 171 -4.51 -5.30 -4.30
CA ALA A 171 -5.31 -5.57 -3.11
C ALA A 171 -6.78 -5.13 -3.30
N LEU A 172 -7.01 -3.92 -3.83
CA LEU A 172 -8.37 -3.43 -4.11
C LEU A 172 -9.09 -4.27 -5.17
N LEU A 173 -8.41 -4.62 -6.25
CA LEU A 173 -8.99 -5.46 -7.31
C LEU A 173 -9.36 -6.85 -6.80
N LYS A 174 -8.52 -7.44 -5.95
CA LYS A 174 -8.83 -8.72 -5.29
C LYS A 174 -10.09 -8.64 -4.43
N GLU A 175 -10.25 -7.58 -3.63
CA GLU A 175 -11.45 -7.37 -2.81
C GLU A 175 -12.70 -7.16 -3.65
N LEU A 176 -12.57 -6.54 -4.83
CA LEU A 176 -13.64 -6.39 -5.81
C LEU A 176 -13.94 -7.68 -6.59
N GLY A 177 -13.16 -8.75 -6.38
CA GLY A 177 -13.36 -10.05 -7.04
C GLY A 177 -12.68 -10.18 -8.42
N TYR A 178 -11.80 -9.25 -8.79
CA TYR A 178 -11.08 -9.30 -10.05
C TYR A 178 -9.75 -10.07 -9.92
N GLY A 179 -9.46 -10.93 -10.88
CA GLY A 179 -8.16 -11.57 -10.99
C GLY A 179 -7.11 -10.56 -11.50
N CYS A 180 -5.95 -10.52 -10.86
CA CYS A 180 -4.86 -9.67 -11.29
C CYS A 180 -3.50 -10.36 -11.16
N ILE A 181 -2.50 -9.86 -11.88
CA ILE A 181 -1.11 -10.30 -11.85
C ILE A 181 -0.19 -9.10 -11.76
N PHE A 182 0.96 -9.26 -11.11
CA PHE A 182 2.05 -8.30 -11.20
C PHE A 182 2.86 -8.52 -12.48
N ILE A 183 3.20 -7.44 -13.16
CA ILE A 183 4.01 -7.42 -14.37
C ILE A 183 5.28 -6.66 -14.08
N GLU A 184 6.40 -7.38 -14.03
CA GLU A 184 7.71 -6.77 -13.87
C GLU A 184 8.21 -6.23 -15.20
N LEU A 185 8.58 -4.97 -15.22
CA LEU A 185 9.15 -4.24 -16.35
C LEU A 185 10.50 -3.67 -15.94
N PRO A 186 11.38 -3.29 -16.86
CA PRO A 186 12.62 -2.61 -16.49
C PRO A 186 12.33 -1.36 -15.64
N GLU A 187 12.85 -1.34 -14.42
CA GLU A 187 12.70 -0.23 -13.45
C GLU A 187 11.23 0.16 -13.15
N HIS A 188 10.30 -0.79 -13.30
CA HIS A 188 8.88 -0.50 -13.08
C HIS A 188 8.07 -1.77 -12.80
N VAL A 189 7.02 -1.64 -12.01
CA VAL A 189 6.01 -2.68 -11.77
C VAL A 189 4.64 -2.17 -12.18
N ALA A 190 3.87 -3.02 -12.84
CA ALA A 190 2.51 -2.72 -13.26
C ALA A 190 1.55 -3.86 -12.86
N ILE A 191 0.25 -3.60 -12.95
CA ILE A 191 -0.82 -4.59 -12.73
C ILE A 191 -1.47 -4.94 -14.06
N GLY A 192 -1.52 -6.25 -14.36
CA GLY A 192 -2.40 -6.82 -15.36
C GLY A 192 -3.70 -7.29 -14.72
N VAL A 193 -4.85 -6.98 -15.32
CA VAL A 193 -6.17 -7.40 -14.83
C VAL A 193 -6.74 -8.43 -15.79
N LYS A 194 -7.30 -9.52 -15.24
CA LYS A 194 -8.00 -10.51 -16.05
C LYS A 194 -9.24 -9.86 -16.70
N ALA A 195 -9.23 -9.78 -17.99
CA ALA A 195 -10.30 -9.19 -18.77
C ALA A 195 -10.98 -10.23 -19.69
N THR A 196 -12.17 -9.91 -20.17
CA THR A 196 -12.81 -10.61 -21.27
C THR A 196 -12.32 -10.06 -22.60
N ASP A 197 -12.50 -10.80 -23.71
CA ASP A 197 -12.03 -10.45 -25.05
C ASP A 197 -12.51 -9.07 -25.55
N ASP A 198 -13.57 -8.51 -24.94
CA ASP A 198 -14.14 -7.22 -25.30
C ASP A 198 -13.57 -6.04 -24.49
N ALA A 199 -12.65 -6.27 -23.55
CA ALA A 199 -12.11 -5.19 -22.73
C ALA A 199 -11.15 -4.32 -23.54
N PRO A 200 -11.26 -2.98 -23.49
CA PRO A 200 -10.33 -2.09 -24.20
C PRO A 200 -8.96 -2.11 -23.52
N GLY A 201 -7.90 -2.26 -24.30
CA GLY A 201 -6.54 -2.21 -23.76
C GLY A 201 -5.52 -3.00 -24.57
N THR A 202 -4.34 -3.17 -24.03
CA THR A 202 -3.30 -4.06 -24.53
C THR A 202 -3.46 -5.42 -23.88
N TYR A 203 -3.50 -6.46 -24.66
CA TYR A 203 -3.69 -7.83 -24.20
C TYR A 203 -2.39 -8.61 -24.27
N TYR A 204 -2.21 -9.48 -23.29
CA TYR A 204 -1.23 -10.53 -23.30
C TYR A 204 -1.98 -11.86 -23.13
N ASP A 205 -1.81 -12.78 -24.07
CA ASP A 205 -2.31 -14.15 -23.91
C ASP A 205 -1.45 -14.87 -22.87
N TYR A 206 -2.06 -15.18 -21.74
CA TYR A 206 -1.44 -15.95 -20.67
C TYR A 206 -1.96 -17.38 -20.76
N ASN A 207 -1.13 -18.30 -21.28
CA ASN A 207 -1.41 -19.74 -21.35
C ASN A 207 -0.82 -20.47 -20.17
#